data_3cde30dd759ae27ad04bf8151ed65a77
#
_entry.id   3cde30dd759ae27ad04bf8151ed65a77
#
_cell.length_a   1.000
_cell.length_b   1.000
_cell.length_c   1.000
_cell.angle_alpha   90.00
_cell.angle_beta   90.00
_cell.angle_gamma   90.00
#
_symmetry.space_group_name_H-M   'P 1'
#
loop_
_entity.id
_entity.type
_entity.pdbx_description
1 polymer ?
#
loop_
_entity_poly.entity_id
_entity_poly.type
_entity_poly.pdbx_seq_one_letter_code
_entity_poly.pdbx_strand_id
1 'polypeptide(L)'
;MGDKKKPGRFKSALLDWLGVPIGLTDGAFWQEWFGTSASGKNVTVDKALQLSTVWACVRLLSESVSTLPLKLYRRLPDGSREQAKDHPLFRLLCRTPNAEMTPQRFMLMVVASICLRGNAFVEKKMIGTRVVALVPLLPQYMRVKREDSGRLKYTYTENGVERVIPEKNLMHIRGFGLDGVCGMLPVTMGREIFGSAMSAEEAAAKVFAQGMQASGILSGDTTLTPKQREDLRASLTAFMGSQNAGKIMVAEAGLKYQGITMNPEAAQMLESRSFNVEEMCRWFRVPPFMVGHMDKQSSWASSVEAQNLHFLTNSLRPLLVNIEQEITRCLIGEADADEFFAEFAVEGLLRADSTARAAWYNTALQNGWMSRNEVRRLENLPPIESGDVFTVQSALVPLEQLGATAGGVSPAATAYMLRLVAANESGDKAAMRQAIDLAVEALETGNPAGPMMAHALISLPRLNQAA
;
A
#
# COMPACT_ATOMS: atom_id res chain seq x y z
N MET A 1 18.79 37.10 -24.03
CA MET A 1 18.06 35.82 -24.06
C MET A 1 18.68 34.98 -25.17
N GLY A 2 19.59 34.10 -24.83
CA GLY A 2 20.31 33.28 -25.80
C GLY A 2 19.59 31.96 -26.00
N ASP A 3 19.13 31.72 -27.19
CA ASP A 3 18.58 30.44 -27.64
C ASP A 3 19.60 29.30 -27.40
N LYS A 4 19.42 28.51 -26.37
CA LYS A 4 20.17 27.28 -26.17
C LYS A 4 19.61 26.22 -27.12
N LYS A 5 20.23 26.15 -28.33
CA LYS A 5 19.97 25.10 -29.32
C LYS A 5 20.05 23.72 -28.66
N LYS A 6 18.98 22.90 -28.81
CA LYS A 6 19.00 21.47 -28.52
C LYS A 6 20.21 20.85 -29.18
N PRO A 7 21.02 20.05 -28.47
CA PRO A 7 22.13 19.33 -29.09
C PRO A 7 21.55 18.39 -30.15
N GLY A 8 21.96 18.61 -31.41
CA GLY A 8 21.48 17.81 -32.53
C GLY A 8 21.87 16.32 -32.38
N ARG A 9 21.16 15.44 -33.08
CA ARG A 9 21.43 13.97 -33.16
C ARG A 9 22.91 13.64 -33.38
N PHE A 10 23.67 14.53 -33.99
CA PHE A 10 25.12 14.44 -34.17
C PHE A 10 25.93 14.51 -32.86
N LYS A 11 25.47 15.27 -31.85
CA LYS A 11 26.16 15.38 -30.56
C LYS A 11 25.99 14.14 -29.69
N SER A 12 24.85 13.48 -29.77
CA SER A 12 24.65 12.20 -29.05
C SER A 12 25.46 11.06 -29.66
N ALA A 13 25.50 10.98 -31.00
CA ALA A 13 26.32 10.02 -31.73
C ALA A 13 27.83 10.27 -31.52
N LEU A 14 28.25 11.55 -31.41
CA LEU A 14 29.63 11.91 -31.12
C LEU A 14 30.03 11.58 -29.69
N LEU A 15 29.13 11.79 -28.70
CA LEU A 15 29.38 11.43 -27.31
C LEU A 15 29.42 9.92 -27.10
N ASP A 16 28.59 9.17 -27.83
CA ASP A 16 28.58 7.70 -27.83
C ASP A 16 29.89 7.17 -28.48
N TRP A 17 30.35 7.84 -29.56
CA TRP A 17 31.60 7.52 -30.24
C TRP A 17 32.85 7.89 -29.38
N LEU A 18 32.77 8.94 -28.58
CA LEU A 18 33.84 9.36 -27.66
C LEU A 18 33.88 8.50 -26.36
N GLY A 19 33.01 7.49 -26.25
CA GLY A 19 33.00 6.58 -25.09
C GLY A 19 32.58 7.26 -23.78
N VAL A 20 31.90 8.41 -23.84
CA VAL A 20 31.30 9.02 -22.65
C VAL A 20 30.05 8.18 -22.31
N PRO A 21 30.09 7.36 -21.25
CA PRO A 21 28.99 6.45 -20.96
C PRO A 21 27.80 7.26 -20.46
N ILE A 22 26.79 7.42 -21.31
CA ILE A 22 25.50 7.96 -20.93
C ILE A 22 24.76 6.82 -20.22
N GLY A 23 24.85 6.76 -18.90
CA GLY A 23 24.08 5.81 -18.11
C GLY A 23 22.60 6.24 -18.06
N LEU A 24 21.70 5.31 -18.27
CA LEU A 24 20.24 5.54 -18.08
C LEU A 24 19.90 6.02 -16.66
N THR A 25 20.80 5.85 -15.71
CA THR A 25 20.71 6.29 -14.31
C THR A 25 21.45 7.59 -14.04
N ASP A 26 22.12 8.19 -15.03
CA ASP A 26 22.88 9.44 -14.84
C ASP A 26 21.95 10.64 -14.73
N GLY A 27 21.55 10.97 -13.49
CA GLY A 27 20.65 12.08 -13.20
C GLY A 27 21.20 13.44 -13.69
N ALA A 28 22.53 13.63 -13.71
CA ALA A 28 23.17 14.86 -14.19
C ALA A 28 23.02 14.99 -15.71
N PHE A 29 23.24 13.89 -16.45
CA PHE A 29 23.06 13.87 -17.90
C PHE A 29 21.59 14.15 -18.28
N TRP A 30 20.64 13.49 -17.63
CA TRP A 30 19.23 13.68 -17.90
C TRP A 30 18.74 15.07 -17.49
N GLN A 31 19.34 15.67 -16.46
CA GLN A 31 19.08 17.04 -16.04
C GLN A 31 19.56 18.06 -17.09
N GLU A 32 20.73 17.82 -17.68
CA GLU A 32 21.26 18.66 -18.77
C GLU A 32 20.51 18.47 -20.08
N TRP A 33 20.09 17.23 -20.38
CA TRP A 33 19.37 16.88 -21.60
C TRP A 33 17.91 17.39 -21.61
N PHE A 34 17.19 17.24 -20.51
CA PHE A 34 15.79 17.66 -20.44
C PHE A 34 15.61 19.14 -20.07
N GLY A 35 16.66 19.81 -19.63
CA GLY A 35 16.63 21.23 -19.28
C GLY A 35 15.86 21.52 -17.98
N THR A 36 15.65 22.80 -17.73
CA THR A 36 14.78 23.28 -16.66
C THR A 36 13.31 23.03 -17.02
N SER A 37 12.44 22.86 -16.01
CA SER A 37 10.98 22.83 -16.23
C SER A 37 10.51 24.11 -16.94
N ALA A 38 9.34 24.06 -17.59
CA ALA A 38 8.73 25.21 -18.22
C ALA A 38 8.53 26.39 -17.24
N SER A 39 8.38 26.08 -15.94
CA SER A 39 8.34 27.07 -14.85
C SER A 39 9.71 27.67 -14.48
N GLY A 40 10.79 27.30 -15.18
CA GLY A 40 12.15 27.77 -14.91
C GLY A 40 12.84 27.15 -13.71
N LYS A 41 12.23 26.13 -13.07
CA LYS A 41 12.78 25.47 -11.88
C LYS A 41 13.68 24.30 -12.25
N ASN A 42 14.82 24.22 -11.56
CA ASN A 42 15.68 23.05 -11.61
C ASN A 42 15.17 22.01 -10.61
N VAL A 43 14.50 20.96 -11.09
CA VAL A 43 13.89 19.90 -10.28
C VAL A 43 14.90 18.79 -10.05
N THR A 44 15.35 18.65 -8.81
CA THR A 44 16.19 17.55 -8.33
C THR A 44 15.41 16.71 -7.31
N VAL A 45 15.87 15.50 -7.03
CA VAL A 45 15.25 14.65 -5.99
C VAL A 45 15.22 15.37 -4.65
N ASP A 46 16.34 16.04 -4.28
CA ASP A 46 16.44 16.75 -3.00
C ASP A 46 15.47 17.94 -2.91
N LYS A 47 15.30 18.67 -4.01
CA LYS A 47 14.30 19.75 -4.08
C LYS A 47 12.88 19.25 -4.12
N ALA A 48 12.63 18.14 -4.82
CA ALA A 48 11.31 17.51 -4.85
C ALA A 48 10.89 17.01 -3.45
N LEU A 49 11.83 16.50 -2.66
CA LEU A 49 11.58 16.09 -1.28
C LEU A 49 11.23 17.25 -0.34
N GLN A 50 11.51 18.49 -0.71
CA GLN A 50 11.08 19.66 0.08
C GLN A 50 9.59 19.94 -0.08
N LEU A 51 8.96 19.41 -1.14
CA LEU A 51 7.50 19.44 -1.29
C LEU A 51 6.86 18.48 -0.29
N SER A 52 5.99 19.00 0.57
CA SER A 52 5.34 18.24 1.65
C SER A 52 4.60 16.99 1.14
N THR A 53 3.94 17.11 0.01
CA THR A 53 3.21 16.00 -0.64
C THR A 53 4.15 14.89 -1.11
N VAL A 54 5.28 15.25 -1.74
CA VAL A 54 6.30 14.26 -2.17
C VAL A 54 6.86 13.52 -0.96
N TRP A 55 7.24 14.29 0.08
CA TRP A 55 7.71 13.72 1.35
C TRP A 55 6.69 12.76 1.95
N ALA A 56 5.41 13.16 2.04
CA ALA A 56 4.35 12.34 2.59
C ALA A 56 4.12 11.06 1.79
N CYS A 57 4.07 11.14 0.45
CA CYS A 57 3.87 9.99 -0.42
C CYS A 57 5.02 8.97 -0.32
N VAL A 58 6.28 9.43 -0.41
CA VAL A 58 7.45 8.55 -0.33
C VAL A 58 7.55 7.91 1.05
N ARG A 59 7.31 8.68 2.10
CA ARG A 59 7.30 8.20 3.47
C ARG A 59 6.21 7.15 3.69
N LEU A 60 4.98 7.44 3.26
CA LEU A 60 3.85 6.52 3.39
C LEU A 60 4.14 5.17 2.72
N LEU A 61 4.60 5.18 1.46
CA LEU A 61 4.93 3.95 0.73
C LEU A 61 6.06 3.18 1.40
N SER A 62 7.14 3.88 1.78
CA SER A 62 8.32 3.26 2.38
C SER A 62 8.04 2.68 3.75
N GLU A 63 7.30 3.39 4.61
CA GLU A 63 6.92 2.93 5.94
C GLU A 63 5.90 1.79 5.85
N SER A 64 4.90 1.90 4.97
CA SER A 64 3.90 0.84 4.79
C SER A 64 4.54 -0.48 4.39
N VAL A 65 5.44 -0.48 3.40
CA VAL A 65 6.12 -1.71 2.96
C VAL A 65 7.11 -2.20 4.02
N SER A 66 7.89 -1.31 4.62
CA SER A 66 8.94 -1.69 5.58
C SER A 66 8.41 -2.28 6.89
N THR A 67 7.16 -1.99 7.23
CA THR A 67 6.49 -2.56 8.41
C THR A 67 5.87 -3.94 8.15
N LEU A 68 5.73 -4.34 6.88
CA LEU A 68 5.26 -5.68 6.54
C LEU A 68 6.34 -6.71 6.82
N PRO A 69 6.03 -7.78 7.57
CA PRO A 69 6.97 -8.87 7.77
C PRO A 69 7.25 -9.59 6.45
N LEU A 70 8.49 -9.53 5.98
CA LEU A 70 8.96 -10.36 4.88
C LEU A 70 9.29 -11.75 5.44
N LYS A 71 8.71 -12.81 4.88
CA LYS A 71 8.91 -14.19 5.32
C LYS A 71 9.49 -15.02 4.19
N LEU A 72 10.32 -15.99 4.55
CA LEU A 72 10.83 -17.01 3.62
C LEU A 72 10.06 -18.30 3.87
N TYR A 73 9.50 -18.84 2.80
CA TYR A 73 8.70 -20.07 2.83
C TYR A 73 9.34 -21.18 2.02
N ARG A 74 9.10 -22.42 2.46
CA ARG A 74 9.34 -23.65 1.69
C ARG A 74 7.99 -24.20 1.23
N ARG A 75 7.89 -24.58 -0.05
CA ARG A 75 6.75 -25.34 -0.58
C ARG A 75 6.89 -26.80 -0.20
N LEU A 76 5.83 -27.39 0.29
CA LEU A 76 5.79 -28.81 0.61
C LEU A 76 5.17 -29.60 -0.55
N PRO A 77 5.45 -30.91 -0.66
CA PRO A 77 4.93 -31.74 -1.75
C PRO A 77 3.38 -31.84 -1.80
N ASP A 78 2.73 -31.58 -0.68
CA ASP A 78 1.26 -31.54 -0.56
C ASP A 78 0.63 -30.23 -1.02
N GLY A 79 1.44 -29.28 -1.51
CA GLY A 79 1.02 -27.95 -1.92
C GLY A 79 0.90 -26.93 -0.78
N SER A 80 1.10 -27.36 0.46
CA SER A 80 1.17 -26.45 1.61
C SER A 80 2.50 -25.70 1.68
N ARG A 81 2.63 -24.74 2.60
CA ARG A 81 3.85 -23.96 2.80
C ARG A 81 4.22 -23.86 4.28
N GLU A 82 5.50 -23.91 4.55
CA GLU A 82 6.04 -23.67 5.90
C GLU A 82 7.13 -22.60 5.90
N GLN A 83 7.37 -21.97 7.06
CA GLN A 83 8.47 -21.00 7.17
C GLN A 83 9.82 -21.72 7.16
N ALA A 84 10.68 -21.40 6.22
CA ALA A 84 12.04 -21.93 6.09
C ALA A 84 13.02 -21.26 7.07
N LYS A 85 12.85 -21.48 8.37
CA LYS A 85 13.66 -20.86 9.44
C LYS A 85 15.10 -21.35 9.46
N ASP A 86 15.35 -22.53 8.96
CA ASP A 86 16.63 -23.23 8.82
C ASP A 86 17.45 -22.69 7.63
N HIS A 87 16.81 -22.05 6.66
CA HIS A 87 17.47 -21.53 5.47
C HIS A 87 18.37 -20.33 5.79
N PRO A 88 19.61 -20.25 5.26
CA PRO A 88 20.56 -19.14 5.56
C PRO A 88 20.01 -17.74 5.27
N LEU A 89 19.18 -17.59 4.22
CA LEU A 89 18.58 -16.31 3.85
C LEU A 89 17.50 -15.85 4.84
N PHE A 90 16.92 -16.75 5.63
CA PHE A 90 15.92 -16.37 6.64
C PHE A 90 16.47 -15.32 7.60
N ARG A 91 17.70 -15.52 8.08
CA ARG A 91 18.36 -14.54 8.96
C ARG A 91 18.54 -13.19 8.28
N LEU A 92 18.99 -13.18 7.02
CA LEU A 92 19.27 -11.95 6.28
C LEU A 92 17.99 -11.17 5.95
N LEU A 93 16.93 -11.85 5.54
CA LEU A 93 15.69 -11.20 5.14
C LEU A 93 14.82 -10.82 6.33
N CYS A 94 14.77 -11.68 7.37
CA CYS A 94 13.78 -11.52 8.45
C CYS A 94 14.37 -10.94 9.75
N ARG A 95 15.71 -10.99 9.97
CA ARG A 95 16.32 -10.57 11.24
C ARG A 95 17.41 -9.52 11.11
N THR A 96 18.41 -9.76 10.27
CA THR A 96 19.61 -8.92 10.22
C THR A 96 20.19 -8.91 8.80
N PRO A 97 19.80 -7.95 7.95
CA PRO A 97 20.32 -7.88 6.58
C PRO A 97 21.82 -7.58 6.54
N ASN A 98 22.30 -6.74 7.45
CA ASN A 98 23.71 -6.40 7.65
C ASN A 98 23.95 -5.96 9.10
N ALA A 99 25.20 -5.59 9.44
CA ALA A 99 25.58 -5.21 10.80
C ALA A 99 24.99 -3.85 11.27
N GLU A 100 24.53 -3.01 10.34
CA GLU A 100 24.17 -1.62 10.62
C GLU A 100 22.65 -1.38 10.58
N MET A 101 21.89 -2.28 9.95
CA MET A 101 20.49 -2.04 9.64
C MET A 101 19.58 -3.15 10.16
N THR A 102 18.43 -2.74 10.67
CA THR A 102 17.29 -3.65 10.88
C THR A 102 16.63 -3.97 9.53
N PRO A 103 15.85 -5.07 9.41
CA PRO A 103 15.08 -5.38 8.19
C PRO A 103 14.16 -4.25 7.76
N GLN A 104 13.51 -3.59 8.73
CA GLN A 104 12.65 -2.44 8.46
C GLN A 104 13.43 -1.28 7.82
N ARG A 105 14.59 -0.93 8.39
CA ARG A 105 15.43 0.17 7.88
C ARG A 105 15.95 -0.13 6.48
N PHE A 106 16.37 -1.38 6.26
CA PHE A 106 16.82 -1.87 4.97
C PHE A 106 15.70 -1.75 3.92
N MET A 107 14.50 -2.26 4.22
CA MET A 107 13.39 -2.23 3.29
C MET A 107 12.89 -0.79 3.01
N LEU A 108 12.86 0.06 4.05
CA LEU A 108 12.54 1.48 3.90
C LEU A 108 13.47 2.15 2.87
N MET A 109 14.79 1.92 2.97
CA MET A 109 15.76 2.47 2.03
C MET A 109 15.58 1.93 0.61
N VAL A 110 15.28 0.64 0.46
CA VAL A 110 14.99 0.02 -0.83
C VAL A 110 13.78 0.68 -1.49
N VAL A 111 12.68 0.79 -0.77
CA VAL A 111 11.43 1.36 -1.31
C VAL A 111 11.59 2.85 -1.61
N ALA A 112 12.20 3.63 -0.72
CA ALA A 112 12.46 5.04 -0.95
C ALA A 112 13.34 5.25 -2.21
N SER A 113 14.33 4.38 -2.44
CA SER A 113 15.16 4.42 -3.64
C SER A 113 14.35 4.15 -4.91
N ILE A 114 13.44 3.19 -4.89
CA ILE A 114 12.53 2.91 -6.02
C ILE A 114 11.62 4.12 -6.28
N CYS A 115 10.98 4.66 -5.24
CA CYS A 115 10.05 5.78 -5.37
C CYS A 115 10.71 7.05 -5.90
N LEU A 116 11.94 7.35 -5.48
CA LEU A 116 12.64 8.58 -5.82
C LEU A 116 13.49 8.48 -7.08
N ARG A 117 14.13 7.33 -7.27
CA ARG A 117 15.15 7.12 -8.30
C ARG A 117 14.77 6.04 -9.31
N GLY A 118 13.61 5.40 -9.15
CA GLY A 118 13.15 4.32 -10.03
C GLY A 118 13.91 3.02 -9.91
N ASN A 119 14.96 2.96 -9.10
CA ASN A 119 15.84 1.79 -8.97
C ASN A 119 16.32 1.66 -7.53
N ALA A 120 16.45 0.42 -7.05
CA ALA A 120 17.19 0.12 -5.83
C ALA A 120 18.26 -0.92 -6.12
N PHE A 121 19.44 -0.72 -5.55
CA PHE A 121 20.59 -1.58 -5.72
C PHE A 121 21.03 -2.12 -4.36
N VAL A 122 21.18 -3.43 -4.27
CA VAL A 122 21.64 -4.11 -3.05
C VAL A 122 22.82 -4.99 -3.38
N GLU A 123 23.97 -4.68 -2.81
CA GLU A 123 25.17 -5.49 -2.96
C GLU A 123 25.10 -6.70 -2.03
N LYS A 124 25.33 -7.87 -2.59
CA LYS A 124 25.47 -9.14 -1.87
C LYS A 124 26.92 -9.30 -1.42
N LYS A 125 27.20 -9.22 -0.14
CA LYS A 125 28.51 -9.56 0.40
C LYS A 125 28.60 -11.07 0.52
N MET A 126 29.61 -11.66 -0.13
CA MET A 126 29.76 -13.09 -0.25
C MET A 126 30.96 -13.60 0.55
N ILE A 127 30.80 -14.77 1.20
CA ILE A 127 31.92 -15.58 1.68
C ILE A 127 31.81 -16.95 0.99
N GLY A 128 32.71 -17.21 0.03
CA GLY A 128 32.56 -18.33 -0.89
C GLY A 128 31.29 -18.17 -1.76
N THR A 129 30.40 -19.15 -1.69
CA THR A 129 29.11 -19.11 -2.40
C THR A 129 27.95 -18.55 -1.55
N ARG A 130 28.19 -18.32 -0.24
CA ARG A 130 27.15 -17.91 0.70
C ARG A 130 27.05 -16.40 0.79
N VAL A 131 25.82 -15.88 0.70
CA VAL A 131 25.51 -14.47 1.02
C VAL A 131 25.55 -14.29 2.53
N VAL A 132 26.33 -13.33 3.01
CA VAL A 132 26.52 -13.05 4.45
C VAL A 132 25.93 -11.70 4.88
N ALA A 133 25.79 -10.76 3.94
CA ALA A 133 25.14 -9.48 4.19
C ALA A 133 24.53 -8.89 2.92
N LEU A 134 23.50 -8.08 3.09
CA LEU A 134 22.83 -7.30 2.05
C LEU A 134 23.04 -5.82 2.35
N VAL A 135 23.77 -5.13 1.47
CA VAL A 135 24.14 -3.72 1.67
C VAL A 135 23.46 -2.88 0.59
N PRO A 136 22.48 -2.03 0.95
CA PRO A 136 21.83 -1.17 -0.02
C PRO A 136 22.82 -0.07 -0.47
N LEU A 137 22.86 0.17 -1.76
CA LEU A 137 23.72 1.18 -2.40
C LEU A 137 22.86 2.37 -2.84
N LEU A 138 23.43 3.57 -2.73
CA LEU A 138 22.74 4.79 -3.14
C LEU A 138 22.65 4.86 -4.67
N PRO A 139 21.43 4.91 -5.27
CA PRO A 139 21.28 4.84 -6.71
C PRO A 139 21.95 5.98 -7.49
N GLN A 140 22.11 7.16 -6.88
CA GLN A 140 22.76 8.31 -7.52
C GLN A 140 24.24 8.08 -7.84
N TYR A 141 24.89 7.14 -7.19
CA TYR A 141 26.28 6.77 -7.43
C TYR A 141 26.44 5.50 -8.26
N MET A 142 25.32 4.93 -8.73
CA MET A 142 25.31 3.73 -9.54
C MET A 142 25.11 4.08 -11.02
N ARG A 143 26.01 3.59 -11.87
CA ARG A 143 25.88 3.63 -13.33
C ARG A 143 25.62 2.23 -13.85
N VAL A 144 24.60 2.09 -14.68
CA VAL A 144 24.27 0.84 -15.36
C VAL A 144 24.43 1.03 -16.86
N LYS A 145 25.26 0.21 -17.47
CA LYS A 145 25.48 0.21 -18.94
C LYS A 145 25.33 -1.20 -19.46
N ARG A 146 24.70 -1.36 -20.61
CA ARG A 146 24.71 -2.62 -21.36
C ARG A 146 26.00 -2.66 -22.20
N GLU A 147 26.79 -3.69 -22.03
CA GLU A 147 27.98 -3.93 -22.85
C GLU A 147 27.61 -4.55 -24.20
N ASP A 148 28.52 -4.54 -25.16
CA ASP A 148 28.35 -5.16 -26.47
C ASP A 148 28.12 -6.69 -26.38
N SER A 149 28.56 -7.29 -25.28
CA SER A 149 28.29 -8.69 -24.92
C SER A 149 26.81 -8.96 -24.56
N GLY A 150 25.97 -7.93 -24.46
CA GLY A 150 24.61 -8.00 -23.97
C GLY A 150 24.48 -8.01 -22.44
N ARG A 151 25.57 -8.14 -21.69
CA ARG A 151 25.58 -8.15 -20.22
C ARG A 151 25.48 -6.73 -19.65
N LEU A 152 24.92 -6.64 -18.44
CA LEU A 152 24.86 -5.38 -17.72
C LEU A 152 26.12 -5.18 -16.90
N LYS A 153 26.74 -4.01 -17.06
CA LYS A 153 27.86 -3.56 -16.24
C LYS A 153 27.37 -2.55 -15.23
N TYR A 154 27.68 -2.81 -13.96
CA TYR A 154 27.32 -1.97 -12.83
C TYR A 154 28.60 -1.32 -12.28
N THR A 155 28.66 0.01 -12.32
CA THR A 155 29.78 0.79 -11.80
C THR A 155 29.26 1.67 -10.66
N TYR A 156 29.82 1.49 -9.47
CA TYR A 156 29.48 2.27 -8.29
C TYR A 156 30.62 3.20 -7.91
N THR A 157 30.31 4.48 -7.71
CA THR A 157 31.29 5.48 -7.31
C THR A 157 31.19 5.72 -5.82
N GLU A 158 32.23 5.39 -5.06
CA GLU A 158 32.29 5.58 -3.61
C GLU A 158 33.50 6.44 -3.27
N ASN A 159 33.26 7.57 -2.60
CA ASN A 159 34.32 8.53 -2.25
C ASN A 159 35.21 8.96 -3.44
N GLY A 160 34.63 9.08 -4.63
CA GLY A 160 35.33 9.45 -5.86
C GLY A 160 36.11 8.28 -6.54
N VAL A 161 36.01 7.07 -5.97
CA VAL A 161 36.61 5.87 -6.56
C VAL A 161 35.54 5.04 -7.23
N GLU A 162 35.72 4.73 -8.50
CA GLU A 162 34.84 3.85 -9.24
C GLU A 162 35.19 2.39 -9.02
N ARG A 163 34.20 1.57 -8.70
CA ARG A 163 34.35 0.11 -8.63
C ARG A 163 33.27 -0.58 -9.45
N VAL A 164 33.64 -1.61 -10.17
CA VAL A 164 32.72 -2.45 -10.90
C VAL A 164 32.18 -3.53 -9.97
N ILE A 165 30.87 -3.65 -9.88
CA ILE A 165 30.20 -4.69 -9.11
C ILE A 165 29.73 -5.78 -10.08
N PRO A 166 30.18 -7.03 -9.93
CA PRO A 166 29.70 -8.13 -10.75
C PRO A 166 28.19 -8.31 -10.61
N GLU A 167 27.50 -8.55 -11.71
CA GLU A 167 26.03 -8.73 -11.73
C GLU A 167 25.56 -9.80 -10.73
N LYS A 168 26.29 -10.91 -10.64
CA LYS A 168 26.02 -11.99 -9.68
C LYS A 168 26.05 -11.55 -8.20
N ASN A 169 26.75 -10.46 -7.89
CA ASN A 169 26.87 -9.92 -6.54
C ASN A 169 25.94 -8.74 -6.28
N LEU A 170 25.04 -8.43 -7.21
CA LEU A 170 24.12 -7.32 -7.10
C LEU A 170 22.67 -7.80 -7.26
N MET A 171 21.78 -7.32 -6.40
CA MET A 171 20.35 -7.39 -6.60
C MET A 171 19.88 -6.01 -7.06
N HIS A 172 19.36 -5.93 -8.28
CA HIS A 172 18.85 -4.70 -8.88
C HIS A 172 17.33 -4.77 -8.97
N ILE A 173 16.65 -4.07 -8.08
CA ILE A 173 15.19 -3.97 -8.03
C ILE A 173 14.80 -2.77 -8.88
N ARG A 174 14.17 -3.03 -10.01
CA ARG A 174 13.77 -2.01 -10.99
C ARG A 174 12.37 -1.53 -10.68
N GLY A 175 12.14 -0.22 -10.69
CA GLY A 175 10.81 0.35 -10.71
C GLY A 175 10.19 0.30 -12.10
N PHE A 176 9.22 1.17 -12.35
CA PHE A 176 8.59 1.29 -13.67
C PHE A 176 9.63 1.74 -14.71
N GLY A 177 9.75 0.98 -15.79
CA GLY A 177 10.66 1.24 -16.89
C GLY A 177 10.15 0.63 -18.19
N LEU A 178 10.69 1.08 -19.33
CA LEU A 178 10.25 0.67 -20.67
C LEU A 178 11.28 -0.22 -21.37
N ASP A 179 12.53 -0.19 -20.91
CA ASP A 179 13.65 -0.90 -21.57
C ASP A 179 14.02 -2.23 -20.89
N GLY A 180 13.42 -2.53 -19.74
CA GLY A 180 13.73 -3.70 -18.92
C GLY A 180 15.13 -3.67 -18.27
N VAL A 181 15.92 -2.62 -18.49
CA VAL A 181 17.28 -2.46 -17.95
C VAL A 181 17.26 -1.67 -16.66
N CYS A 182 16.62 -0.49 -16.67
CA CYS A 182 16.51 0.39 -15.53
C CYS A 182 15.08 0.92 -15.39
N GLY A 183 14.67 1.15 -14.16
CA GLY A 183 13.47 1.94 -13.86
C GLY A 183 13.69 3.40 -14.19
N MET A 184 12.66 4.06 -14.72
CA MET A 184 12.67 5.50 -15.02
C MET A 184 12.70 6.30 -13.72
N LEU A 185 13.35 7.46 -13.74
CA LEU A 185 13.42 8.37 -12.59
C LEU A 185 12.10 9.14 -12.44
N PRO A 186 11.23 8.85 -11.47
CA PRO A 186 9.91 9.47 -11.38
C PRO A 186 9.98 10.99 -11.26
N VAL A 187 10.91 11.50 -10.45
CA VAL A 187 11.10 12.95 -10.25
C VAL A 187 11.53 13.66 -11.53
N THR A 188 12.38 13.04 -12.33
CA THR A 188 12.82 13.62 -13.60
C THR A 188 11.70 13.59 -14.65
N MET A 189 10.95 12.50 -14.70
CA MET A 189 9.82 12.38 -15.64
C MET A 189 8.68 13.34 -15.30
N GLY A 190 8.39 13.52 -14.02
CA GLY A 190 7.36 14.43 -13.52
C GLY A 190 7.83 15.88 -13.31
N ARG A 191 9.00 16.27 -13.84
CA ARG A 191 9.62 17.59 -13.54
C ARG A 191 8.72 18.80 -13.80
N GLU A 192 7.81 18.73 -14.77
CA GLU A 192 6.88 19.84 -15.06
C GLU A 192 5.90 20.03 -13.90
N ILE A 193 5.38 18.94 -13.36
CA ILE A 193 4.46 18.97 -12.22
C ILE A 193 5.17 19.43 -10.95
N PHE A 194 6.32 18.82 -10.64
CA PHE A 194 7.11 19.20 -9.46
C PHE A 194 7.63 20.65 -9.57
N GLY A 195 8.05 21.07 -10.77
CA GLY A 195 8.49 22.44 -11.04
C GLY A 195 7.37 23.46 -10.88
N SER A 196 6.17 23.15 -11.35
CA SER A 196 4.97 23.97 -11.17
C SER A 196 4.62 24.10 -9.68
N ALA A 197 4.63 23.00 -8.94
CA ALA A 197 4.38 23.00 -7.50
C ALA A 197 5.40 23.87 -6.73
N MET A 198 6.69 23.73 -7.03
CA MET A 198 7.74 24.58 -6.43
C MET A 198 7.55 26.07 -6.74
N SER A 199 7.13 26.37 -7.96
CA SER A 199 6.87 27.77 -8.36
C SER A 199 5.67 28.35 -7.64
N ALA A 200 4.61 27.54 -7.47
CA ALA A 200 3.42 27.94 -6.73
C ALA A 200 3.73 28.20 -5.25
N GLU A 201 4.56 27.34 -4.61
CA GLU A 201 4.99 27.55 -3.23
C GLU A 201 5.86 28.76 -3.05
N GLU A 202 6.81 28.99 -3.97
CA GLU A 202 7.65 30.20 -3.94
C GLU A 202 6.83 31.48 -4.15
N ALA A 203 5.86 31.46 -5.07
CA ALA A 203 4.96 32.57 -5.28
C ALA A 203 4.14 32.88 -4.02
N ALA A 204 3.57 31.85 -3.38
CA ALA A 204 2.87 31.98 -2.12
C ALA A 204 3.79 32.55 -1.01
N ALA A 205 4.99 32.01 -0.87
CA ALA A 205 5.96 32.50 0.11
C ALA A 205 6.31 33.98 -0.10
N LYS A 206 6.47 34.44 -1.35
CA LYS A 206 6.71 35.85 -1.66
C LYS A 206 5.52 36.73 -1.29
N VAL A 207 4.29 36.29 -1.59
CA VAL A 207 3.07 37.02 -1.20
C VAL A 207 2.98 37.16 0.32
N PHE A 208 3.24 36.10 1.07
CA PHE A 208 3.24 36.15 2.54
C PHE A 208 4.41 36.97 3.10
N ALA A 209 5.60 36.87 2.53
CA ALA A 209 6.77 37.67 2.96
C ALA A 209 6.58 39.18 2.74
N GLN A 210 5.87 39.54 1.68
CA GLN A 210 5.53 40.94 1.36
C GLN A 210 4.30 41.42 2.15
N GLY A 211 3.74 40.61 3.05
CA GLY A 211 2.70 41.04 4.00
C GLY A 211 1.30 41.10 3.43
N MET A 212 0.93 40.22 2.48
CA MET A 212 -0.42 40.14 1.88
C MET A 212 -1.00 41.50 1.41
N GLN A 213 -0.17 42.53 1.30
CA GLN A 213 -0.65 43.84 0.91
C GLN A 213 -0.85 43.84 -0.59
N ALA A 214 -2.10 43.95 -0.96
CA ALA A 214 -2.51 44.29 -2.30
C ALA A 214 -1.67 45.48 -2.77
N SER A 215 -1.06 45.32 -3.95
CA SER A 215 -0.48 46.46 -4.62
C SER A 215 -1.58 47.50 -4.74
N GLY A 216 -1.43 48.61 -4.06
CA GLY A 216 -2.37 49.73 -4.11
C GLY A 216 -1.73 50.88 -4.81
N ILE A 217 -2.55 51.74 -5.38
CA ILE A 217 -2.12 53.01 -5.94
C ILE A 217 -2.30 54.08 -4.86
N LEU A 218 -1.20 54.73 -4.50
CA LEU A 218 -1.25 55.90 -3.64
C LEU A 218 -1.35 57.13 -4.56
N SER A 219 -2.53 57.73 -4.61
CA SER A 219 -2.77 58.95 -5.39
C SER A 219 -2.91 60.14 -4.46
N GLY A 220 -2.34 61.26 -4.82
CA GLY A 220 -2.46 62.53 -4.11
C GLY A 220 -2.70 63.69 -5.08
N ASP A 221 -3.38 64.71 -4.60
CA ASP A 221 -3.77 65.90 -5.38
C ASP A 221 -2.58 66.81 -5.68
N THR A 222 -1.40 66.55 -5.09
CA THR A 222 -0.21 67.40 -5.23
C THR A 222 0.98 66.60 -5.74
N THR A 223 1.78 67.18 -6.61
CA THR A 223 3.01 66.57 -7.13
C THR A 223 4.10 66.62 -6.07
N LEU A 224 4.51 65.45 -5.59
CA LEU A 224 5.57 65.30 -4.57
C LEU A 224 6.95 65.61 -5.18
N THR A 225 7.77 66.34 -4.46
CA THR A 225 9.19 66.53 -4.79
C THR A 225 9.96 65.21 -4.69
N PRO A 226 11.11 65.08 -5.38
CA PRO A 226 11.89 63.86 -5.33
C PRO A 226 12.23 63.40 -3.89
N LYS A 227 12.56 64.31 -3.00
CA LYS A 227 12.88 64.04 -1.61
C LYS A 227 11.67 63.50 -0.84
N GLN A 228 10.52 64.16 -0.99
CA GLN A 228 9.26 63.73 -0.34
C GLN A 228 8.83 62.34 -0.82
N ARG A 229 9.10 62.00 -2.12
CA ARG A 229 8.80 60.68 -2.66
C ARG A 229 9.71 59.64 -2.09
N GLU A 230 10.97 59.96 -1.81
CA GLU A 230 11.94 59.05 -1.18
C GLU A 230 11.62 58.81 0.30
N ASP A 231 11.29 59.86 1.04
CA ASP A 231 10.85 59.79 2.44
C ASP A 231 9.55 59.01 2.60
N LEU A 232 8.59 59.19 1.70
CA LEU A 232 7.34 58.43 1.65
C LEU A 232 7.61 56.94 1.36
N ARG A 233 8.53 56.67 0.42
CA ARG A 233 8.93 55.31 0.08
C ARG A 233 9.60 54.58 1.27
N ALA A 234 10.47 55.27 1.99
CA ALA A 234 11.13 54.77 3.17
C ALA A 234 10.11 54.49 4.29
N SER A 235 9.15 55.37 4.52
CA SER A 235 8.08 55.19 5.50
C SER A 235 7.15 54.03 5.14
N LEU A 236 6.79 53.89 3.86
CA LEU A 236 6.01 52.76 3.39
C LEU A 236 6.76 51.43 3.57
N THR A 237 8.04 51.40 3.22
CA THR A 237 8.87 50.20 3.36
C THR A 237 9.04 49.81 4.84
N ALA A 238 9.20 50.77 5.74
CA ALA A 238 9.28 50.55 7.18
C ALA A 238 7.94 50.03 7.77
N PHE A 239 6.81 50.43 7.15
CA PHE A 239 5.49 49.97 7.57
C PHE A 239 5.06 48.64 6.99
N MET A 240 5.69 48.25 5.87
CA MET A 240 5.44 46.94 5.23
C MET A 240 6.07 45.81 6.05
N GLY A 241 5.32 44.74 6.28
CA GLY A 241 5.79 43.54 6.93
C GLY A 241 4.77 42.95 7.89
N SER A 242 4.86 41.65 8.12
CA SER A 242 3.95 40.91 9.00
C SER A 242 3.92 41.43 10.46
N GLN A 243 4.98 42.12 10.89
CA GLN A 243 5.07 42.70 12.23
C GLN A 243 4.18 43.95 12.41
N ASN A 244 3.73 44.56 11.33
CA ASN A 244 2.90 45.76 11.32
C ASN A 244 1.45 45.45 10.89
N ALA A 245 1.10 44.21 10.71
CA ALA A 245 -0.25 43.79 10.36
C ALA A 245 -1.25 44.26 11.45
N GLY A 246 -2.29 45.00 11.00
CA GLY A 246 -3.31 45.56 11.91
C GLY A 246 -3.00 46.97 12.47
N LYS A 247 -1.84 47.55 12.16
CA LYS A 247 -1.55 48.97 12.56
C LYS A 247 -2.12 49.95 11.51
N ILE A 248 -2.55 51.10 11.98
CA ILE A 248 -3.08 52.16 11.12
C ILE A 248 -1.92 53.07 10.70
N MET A 249 -1.76 53.26 9.39
CA MET A 249 -0.86 54.29 8.86
C MET A 249 -1.59 55.60 8.66
N VAL A 250 -1.02 56.67 9.16
CA VAL A 250 -1.54 58.03 8.94
C VAL A 250 -0.95 58.54 7.62
N ALA A 251 -1.81 58.83 6.67
CA ALA A 251 -1.42 59.44 5.38
C ALA A 251 -1.70 60.94 5.44
N GLU A 252 -0.65 61.76 5.26
CA GLU A 252 -0.75 63.23 5.18
C GLU A 252 -0.84 63.66 3.70
N ALA A 253 -1.10 64.96 3.47
CA ALA A 253 -1.10 65.62 2.17
C ALA A 253 -2.16 65.11 1.16
N GLY A 254 -3.33 64.71 1.65
CA GLY A 254 -4.43 64.30 0.72
C GLY A 254 -4.19 63.01 -0.03
N LEU A 255 -3.25 62.18 0.43
CA LEU A 255 -2.96 60.88 -0.15
C LEU A 255 -4.14 59.93 0.02
N LYS A 256 -4.69 59.45 -1.07
CA LYS A 256 -5.75 58.44 -1.11
C LYS A 256 -5.13 57.12 -1.51
N TYR A 257 -5.26 56.12 -0.63
CA TYR A 257 -4.90 54.77 -0.97
C TYR A 257 -6.08 54.06 -1.64
N GLN A 258 -5.87 53.65 -2.86
CA GLN A 258 -6.80 52.82 -3.58
C GLN A 258 -6.20 51.42 -3.64
N GLY A 259 -6.67 50.54 -2.75
CA GLY A 259 -6.30 49.13 -2.81
C GLY A 259 -6.77 48.54 -4.13
N ILE A 260 -5.86 47.92 -4.86
CA ILE A 260 -6.26 46.98 -5.90
C ILE A 260 -6.81 45.81 -5.18
N THR A 261 -8.13 45.64 -5.18
CA THR A 261 -8.85 44.56 -4.53
C THR A 261 -8.18 43.23 -4.81
N MET A 262 -8.11 42.34 -3.78
CA MET A 262 -7.58 40.99 -3.93
C MET A 262 -8.22 40.34 -5.17
N ASN A 263 -7.37 40.13 -6.13
CA ASN A 263 -7.72 39.58 -7.44
C ASN A 263 -8.27 38.15 -7.25
N PRO A 264 -9.20 37.69 -8.07
CA PRO A 264 -9.60 36.27 -8.17
C PRO A 264 -8.43 35.31 -8.27
N GLU A 265 -7.24 35.80 -8.65
CA GLU A 265 -5.97 35.06 -8.69
C GLU A 265 -5.57 34.39 -7.35
N ALA A 266 -5.90 34.97 -6.21
CA ALA A 266 -5.58 34.37 -4.91
C ALA A 266 -6.41 33.10 -4.64
N ALA A 267 -7.69 33.10 -5.04
CA ALA A 267 -8.54 31.90 -4.96
C ALA A 267 -8.08 30.83 -5.97
N GLN A 268 -7.74 31.25 -7.19
CA GLN A 268 -7.18 30.35 -8.22
C GLN A 268 -5.82 29.78 -7.81
N MET A 269 -5.02 30.54 -7.07
CA MET A 269 -3.75 30.06 -6.55
C MET A 269 -3.93 28.93 -5.51
N LEU A 270 -4.93 29.04 -4.63
CA LEU A 270 -5.27 27.96 -3.68
C LEU A 270 -5.77 26.73 -4.41
N GLU A 271 -6.62 26.91 -5.42
CA GLU A 271 -7.12 25.80 -6.25
C GLU A 271 -5.98 25.12 -7.04
N SER A 272 -5.04 25.90 -7.58
CA SER A 272 -3.86 25.36 -8.25
C SER A 272 -2.95 24.59 -7.30
N ARG A 273 -2.80 24.99 -6.04
CA ARG A 273 -2.05 24.25 -5.04
C ARG A 273 -2.73 22.93 -4.70
N SER A 274 -4.06 22.92 -4.52
CA SER A 274 -4.85 21.72 -4.32
C SER A 274 -4.69 20.73 -5.48
N PHE A 275 -4.78 21.22 -6.72
CA PHE A 275 -4.55 20.41 -7.93
C PHE A 275 -3.13 19.83 -7.98
N ASN A 276 -2.11 20.60 -7.63
CA ASN A 276 -0.73 20.11 -7.59
C ASN A 276 -0.54 18.95 -6.58
N VAL A 277 -1.25 18.98 -5.45
CA VAL A 277 -1.22 17.85 -4.50
C VAL A 277 -1.77 16.58 -5.14
N GLU A 278 -2.91 16.67 -5.82
CA GLU A 278 -3.50 15.51 -6.51
C GLU A 278 -2.58 14.96 -7.61
N GLU A 279 -1.98 15.85 -8.41
CA GLU A 279 -1.03 15.46 -9.45
C GLU A 279 0.20 14.74 -8.87
N MET A 280 0.80 15.28 -7.81
CA MET A 280 1.92 14.61 -7.14
C MET A 280 1.53 13.24 -6.58
N CYS A 281 0.34 13.11 -6.00
CA CYS A 281 -0.19 11.84 -5.52
C CYS A 281 -0.34 10.80 -6.64
N ARG A 282 -0.76 11.21 -7.84
CA ARG A 282 -0.85 10.33 -9.03
C ARG A 282 0.51 9.77 -9.43
N TRP A 283 1.57 10.57 -9.39
CA TRP A 283 2.93 10.10 -9.70
C TRP A 283 3.41 8.99 -8.78
N PHE A 284 3.02 9.04 -7.51
CA PHE A 284 3.37 8.01 -6.51
C PHE A 284 2.29 6.94 -6.35
N ARG A 285 1.15 7.04 -7.06
CA ARG A 285 -0.01 6.15 -6.92
C ARG A 285 -0.55 6.11 -5.49
N VAL A 286 -0.46 7.21 -4.77
CA VAL A 286 -0.95 7.36 -3.41
C VAL A 286 -2.31 8.07 -3.45
N PRO A 287 -3.36 7.52 -2.82
CA PRO A 287 -4.63 8.22 -2.71
C PRO A 287 -4.46 9.54 -1.92
N PRO A 288 -4.98 10.69 -2.42
CA PRO A 288 -4.78 11.99 -1.79
C PRO A 288 -5.22 12.08 -0.33
N PHE A 289 -6.28 11.38 0.06
CA PHE A 289 -6.77 11.38 1.44
C PHE A 289 -5.73 10.80 2.44
N MET A 290 -4.86 9.88 2.01
CA MET A 290 -3.81 9.30 2.87
C MET A 290 -2.69 10.27 3.19
N VAL A 291 -2.55 11.34 2.44
CA VAL A 291 -1.59 12.43 2.70
C VAL A 291 -2.29 13.68 3.28
N GLY A 292 -3.52 13.53 3.77
CA GLY A 292 -4.27 14.61 4.43
C GLY A 292 -4.99 15.56 3.49
N HIS A 293 -5.17 15.21 2.21
CA HIS A 293 -5.88 16.02 1.24
C HIS A 293 -7.30 15.47 1.00
N MET A 294 -8.31 16.14 1.58
CA MET A 294 -9.71 15.68 1.59
C MET A 294 -10.69 16.56 0.80
N ASP A 295 -10.22 17.59 0.09
CA ASP A 295 -11.04 18.69 -0.43
C ASP A 295 -12.15 18.30 -1.41
N LYS A 296 -12.17 17.08 -1.94
CA LYS A 296 -13.18 16.64 -2.94
C LYS A 296 -13.69 15.22 -2.74
N GLN A 297 -13.61 14.68 -1.53
CA GLN A 297 -14.29 13.42 -1.29
C GLN A 297 -15.80 13.67 -1.26
N SER A 298 -16.46 13.27 -2.34
CA SER A 298 -17.93 13.14 -2.37
C SER A 298 -18.34 12.18 -1.25
N SER A 299 -19.52 12.39 -0.69
CA SER A 299 -20.19 11.58 0.35
C SER A 299 -20.37 10.08 0.00
N TRP A 300 -19.86 9.63 -1.12
CA TRP A 300 -19.63 8.23 -1.49
C TRP A 300 -18.35 7.69 -0.82
N ALA A 301 -18.14 8.05 0.45
CA ALA A 301 -17.09 7.46 1.23
C ALA A 301 -17.34 5.95 1.34
N SER A 302 -16.75 5.23 0.41
CA SER A 302 -16.40 3.83 0.63
C SER A 302 -15.80 3.75 2.04
N SER A 303 -16.16 2.72 2.79
CA SER A 303 -15.65 2.54 4.14
C SER A 303 -14.11 2.71 4.14
N VAL A 304 -13.54 3.18 5.22
CA VAL A 304 -12.09 3.30 5.40
C VAL A 304 -11.40 1.98 5.01
N GLU A 305 -12.07 0.87 5.24
CA GLU A 305 -11.65 -0.47 4.86
C GLU A 305 -11.50 -0.64 3.35
N ALA A 306 -12.49 -0.24 2.55
CA ALA A 306 -12.41 -0.30 1.09
C ALA A 306 -11.28 0.59 0.53
N GLN A 307 -11.04 1.74 1.16
CA GLN A 307 -9.94 2.63 0.80
C GLN A 307 -8.57 2.03 1.12
N ASN A 308 -8.43 1.37 2.28
CA ASN A 308 -7.22 0.65 2.65
C ASN A 308 -6.97 -0.54 1.72
N LEU A 309 -8.01 -1.29 1.37
CA LEU A 309 -7.91 -2.39 0.41
C LEU A 309 -7.50 -1.89 -0.98
N HIS A 310 -8.06 -0.76 -1.43
CA HIS A 310 -7.67 -0.12 -2.68
C HIS A 310 -6.18 0.27 -2.68
N PHE A 311 -5.69 0.88 -1.61
CA PHE A 311 -4.28 1.24 -1.45
C PHE A 311 -3.38 0.01 -1.45
N LEU A 312 -3.75 -1.04 -0.71
CA LEU A 312 -3.00 -2.30 -0.69
C LEU A 312 -2.94 -2.92 -2.10
N THR A 313 -4.08 -3.03 -2.79
CA THR A 313 -4.15 -3.72 -4.08
C THR A 313 -3.50 -2.94 -5.21
N ASN A 314 -3.72 -1.62 -5.29
CA ASN A 314 -3.32 -0.83 -6.44
C ASN A 314 -1.98 -0.10 -6.27
N SER A 315 -1.60 0.22 -5.03
CA SER A 315 -0.36 0.96 -4.75
C SER A 315 0.75 0.06 -4.23
N LEU A 316 0.48 -0.74 -3.19
CA LEU A 316 1.52 -1.53 -2.53
C LEU A 316 1.80 -2.86 -3.24
N ARG A 317 0.77 -3.63 -3.62
CA ARG A 317 0.93 -4.98 -4.17
C ARG A 317 1.89 -5.05 -5.37
N PRO A 318 1.84 -4.16 -6.38
CA PRO A 318 2.81 -4.20 -7.48
C PRO A 318 4.25 -4.03 -7.01
N LEU A 319 4.47 -3.21 -5.98
CA LEU A 319 5.79 -2.97 -5.40
C LEU A 319 6.27 -4.18 -4.59
N LEU A 320 5.38 -4.79 -3.80
CA LEU A 320 5.67 -6.01 -3.02
C LEU A 320 6.07 -7.16 -3.94
N VAL A 321 5.25 -7.46 -4.94
CA VAL A 321 5.50 -8.54 -5.92
C VAL A 321 6.82 -8.32 -6.66
N ASN A 322 7.12 -7.08 -7.05
CA ASN A 322 8.38 -6.75 -7.70
C ASN A 322 9.59 -7.08 -6.81
N ILE A 323 9.53 -6.72 -5.54
CA ILE A 323 10.60 -7.01 -4.57
C ILE A 323 10.73 -8.52 -4.31
N GLU A 324 9.60 -9.22 -4.12
CA GLU A 324 9.55 -10.67 -3.90
C GLU A 324 10.18 -11.46 -5.05
N GLN A 325 9.84 -11.08 -6.28
CA GLN A 325 10.38 -11.71 -7.49
C GLN A 325 11.88 -11.45 -7.65
N GLU A 326 12.35 -10.24 -7.36
CA GLU A 326 13.79 -9.94 -7.43
C GLU A 326 14.58 -10.62 -6.30
N ILE A 327 14.00 -10.80 -5.12
CA ILE A 327 14.59 -11.62 -4.06
C ILE A 327 14.72 -13.06 -4.52
N THR A 328 13.66 -13.64 -5.08
CA THR A 328 13.65 -15.02 -5.58
C THR A 328 14.72 -15.18 -6.67
N ARG A 329 14.74 -14.31 -7.66
CA ARG A 329 15.69 -14.36 -8.77
C ARG A 329 17.15 -14.21 -8.34
N CYS A 330 17.43 -13.29 -7.41
CA CYS A 330 18.80 -12.88 -7.08
C CYS A 330 19.39 -13.58 -5.86
N LEU A 331 18.59 -13.97 -4.88
CA LEU A 331 19.04 -14.51 -3.61
C LEU A 331 18.78 -16.02 -3.48
N ILE A 332 17.61 -16.48 -3.90
CA ILE A 332 17.26 -17.90 -3.88
C ILE A 332 17.92 -18.58 -5.09
N GLY A 333 17.80 -17.99 -6.30
CA GLY A 333 18.34 -18.56 -7.53
C GLY A 333 17.42 -19.56 -8.18
N GLU A 334 17.73 -19.94 -9.42
CA GLU A 334 16.88 -20.84 -10.23
C GLU A 334 16.78 -22.27 -9.65
N ALA A 335 17.87 -22.76 -9.05
CA ALA A 335 17.93 -24.13 -8.54
C ALA A 335 16.96 -24.39 -7.38
N ASP A 336 16.75 -23.38 -6.54
CA ASP A 336 15.96 -23.48 -5.32
C ASP A 336 14.61 -22.74 -5.42
N ALA A 337 14.32 -22.07 -6.56
CA ALA A 337 13.12 -21.24 -6.75
C ALA A 337 11.81 -22.05 -6.77
N ASP A 338 11.88 -23.34 -7.11
CA ASP A 338 10.71 -24.22 -7.05
C ASP A 338 10.35 -24.59 -5.62
N GLU A 339 11.35 -24.70 -4.73
CA GLU A 339 11.17 -25.11 -3.34
C GLU A 339 10.97 -23.89 -2.42
N PHE A 340 11.72 -22.79 -2.60
CA PHE A 340 11.71 -21.65 -1.71
C PHE A 340 11.19 -20.39 -2.40
N PHE A 341 10.51 -19.52 -1.62
CA PHE A 341 10.09 -18.20 -2.07
C PHE A 341 9.97 -17.23 -0.89
N ALA A 342 10.15 -15.95 -1.19
CA ALA A 342 9.93 -14.87 -0.22
C ALA A 342 8.58 -14.21 -0.48
N GLU A 343 7.84 -13.90 0.58
CA GLU A 343 6.52 -13.26 0.50
C GLU A 343 6.31 -12.30 1.67
N PHE A 344 5.73 -11.14 1.39
CA PHE A 344 5.29 -10.21 2.44
C PHE A 344 3.98 -10.66 3.07
N ALA A 345 3.95 -10.70 4.39
CA ALA A 345 2.73 -10.99 5.14
C ALA A 345 1.84 -9.75 5.19
N VAL A 346 0.90 -9.65 4.25
CA VAL A 346 -0.02 -8.51 4.11
C VAL A 346 -1.21 -8.57 5.04
N GLU A 347 -1.46 -9.72 5.69
CA GLU A 347 -2.58 -9.94 6.61
C GLU A 347 -2.58 -8.91 7.76
N GLY A 348 -1.41 -8.39 8.13
CA GLY A 348 -1.28 -7.35 9.15
C GLY A 348 -1.97 -6.03 8.78
N LEU A 349 -1.96 -5.64 7.49
CA LEU A 349 -2.66 -4.44 7.01
C LEU A 349 -4.17 -4.64 6.95
N LEU A 350 -4.62 -5.86 6.64
CA LEU A 350 -6.04 -6.22 6.60
C LEU A 350 -6.64 -6.41 8.00
N ARG A 351 -5.79 -6.54 9.03
CA ARG A 351 -6.20 -6.75 10.43
C ARG A 351 -6.68 -5.49 11.14
N ALA A 352 -6.77 -4.34 10.47
CA ALA A 352 -7.14 -3.06 11.09
C ALA A 352 -8.59 -3.06 11.63
N ASP A 353 -9.50 -3.88 11.08
CA ASP A 353 -10.87 -4.04 11.56
C ASP A 353 -11.02 -5.33 12.38
N SER A 354 -11.24 -5.15 13.69
CA SER A 354 -11.50 -6.25 14.62
C SER A 354 -12.82 -6.97 14.30
N THR A 355 -13.80 -6.27 13.74
CA THR A 355 -15.13 -6.81 13.41
C THR A 355 -15.06 -7.73 12.19
N ALA A 356 -14.43 -7.27 11.11
CA ALA A 356 -14.23 -8.07 9.91
C ALA A 356 -13.35 -9.29 10.20
N ARG A 357 -12.33 -9.13 11.04
CA ARG A 357 -11.47 -10.23 11.48
C ARG A 357 -12.22 -11.29 12.30
N ALA A 358 -13.04 -10.85 13.26
CA ALA A 358 -13.86 -11.75 14.05
C ALA A 358 -14.86 -12.53 13.16
N ALA A 359 -15.49 -11.86 12.19
CA ALA A 359 -16.38 -12.48 11.23
C ALA A 359 -15.64 -13.50 10.34
N TRP A 360 -14.42 -13.17 9.89
CA TRP A 360 -13.60 -14.07 9.09
C TRP A 360 -13.18 -15.32 9.89
N TYR A 361 -12.70 -15.16 11.13
CA TYR A 361 -12.37 -16.30 11.98
C TYR A 361 -13.59 -17.16 12.28
N ASN A 362 -14.73 -16.55 12.54
CA ASN A 362 -15.98 -17.29 12.76
C ASN A 362 -16.33 -18.15 11.55
N THR A 363 -16.28 -17.56 10.34
CA THR A 363 -16.52 -18.27 9.08
C THR A 363 -15.50 -19.41 8.88
N ALA A 364 -14.22 -19.16 9.17
CA ALA A 364 -13.14 -20.13 9.05
C ALA A 364 -13.34 -21.36 9.96
N LEU A 365 -13.70 -21.10 11.23
CA LEU A 365 -13.96 -22.13 12.22
C LEU A 365 -15.25 -22.93 11.92
N GLN A 366 -16.30 -22.25 11.46
CA GLN A 366 -17.58 -22.90 11.15
C GLN A 366 -17.51 -23.77 9.90
N ASN A 367 -16.74 -23.38 8.91
CA ASN A 367 -16.55 -24.13 7.67
C ASN A 367 -15.41 -25.17 7.74
N GLY A 368 -14.72 -25.27 8.87
CA GLY A 368 -13.74 -26.32 9.12
C GLY A 368 -12.42 -26.21 8.35
N TRP A 369 -12.08 -25.04 7.78
CA TRP A 369 -10.80 -24.85 7.10
C TRP A 369 -9.72 -24.20 7.98
N MET A 370 -10.06 -23.85 9.24
CA MET A 370 -9.11 -23.47 10.29
C MET A 370 -9.46 -24.14 11.62
N SER A 371 -8.43 -24.52 12.37
CA SER A 371 -8.57 -24.97 13.76
C SER A 371 -8.53 -23.81 14.75
N ARG A 372 -9.01 -24.02 15.97
CA ARG A 372 -8.97 -22.99 17.03
C ARG A 372 -7.53 -22.61 17.40
N ASN A 373 -6.60 -23.56 17.38
CA ASN A 373 -5.20 -23.28 17.68
C ASN A 373 -4.50 -22.51 16.55
N GLU A 374 -4.92 -22.68 15.31
CA GLU A 374 -4.42 -21.84 14.19
C GLU A 374 -4.86 -20.39 14.36
N VAL A 375 -6.13 -20.13 14.70
CA VAL A 375 -6.63 -18.79 15.00
C VAL A 375 -5.88 -18.20 16.21
N ARG A 376 -5.68 -18.99 17.29
CA ARG A 376 -4.93 -18.54 18.47
C ARG A 376 -3.48 -18.20 18.14
N ARG A 377 -2.82 -18.97 17.28
CA ARG A 377 -1.46 -18.66 16.78
C ARG A 377 -1.41 -17.35 16.00
N LEU A 378 -2.42 -17.09 15.19
CA LEU A 378 -2.53 -15.82 14.46
C LEU A 378 -2.72 -14.62 15.41
N GLU A 379 -3.38 -14.81 16.55
CA GLU A 379 -3.59 -13.79 17.57
C GLU A 379 -2.51 -13.78 18.68
N ASN A 380 -1.41 -14.53 18.50
CA ASN A 380 -0.33 -14.67 19.49
C ASN A 380 -0.83 -15.20 20.86
N LEU A 381 -1.88 -15.99 20.88
CA LEU A 381 -2.40 -16.64 22.07
C LEU A 381 -1.80 -18.05 22.21
N PRO A 382 -1.55 -18.53 23.44
CA PRO A 382 -1.06 -19.87 23.65
C PRO A 382 -2.08 -20.93 23.17
N PRO A 383 -1.62 -22.08 22.63
CA PRO A 383 -2.53 -23.12 22.19
C PRO A 383 -3.35 -23.69 23.40
N ILE A 384 -4.52 -24.23 23.09
CA ILE A 384 -5.37 -24.94 24.05
C ILE A 384 -5.39 -26.41 23.73
N GLU A 385 -5.61 -27.23 24.73
CA GLU A 385 -5.78 -28.68 24.57
C GLU A 385 -6.98 -28.95 23.65
N SER A 386 -6.85 -29.93 22.76
CA SER A 386 -7.85 -30.29 21.73
C SER A 386 -8.23 -29.13 20.75
N GLY A 387 -7.46 -28.04 20.72
CA GLY A 387 -7.75 -26.88 19.83
C GLY A 387 -7.31 -27.07 18.38
N ASP A 388 -6.64 -28.18 18.04
CA ASP A 388 -6.21 -28.48 16.65
C ASP A 388 -7.26 -29.28 15.87
N VAL A 389 -8.41 -29.63 16.51
CA VAL A 389 -9.53 -30.30 15.85
C VAL A 389 -10.28 -29.32 14.95
N PHE A 390 -10.49 -29.73 13.69
CA PHE A 390 -11.35 -29.00 12.76
C PHE A 390 -12.82 -29.28 13.08
N THR A 391 -13.62 -28.23 13.17
CA THR A 391 -15.06 -28.33 13.47
C THR A 391 -15.85 -27.79 12.31
N VAL A 392 -16.95 -28.46 11.97
CA VAL A 392 -17.91 -28.01 10.96
C VAL A 392 -19.28 -27.86 11.60
N GLN A 393 -20.14 -27.03 11.00
CA GLN A 393 -21.50 -26.87 11.45
C GLN A 393 -22.28 -28.15 11.14
N SER A 394 -22.87 -28.78 12.15
CA SER A 394 -23.59 -30.08 12.03
C SER A 394 -24.81 -30.03 11.09
N ALA A 395 -25.31 -28.83 10.78
CA ALA A 395 -26.42 -28.62 9.85
C ALA A 395 -26.01 -28.68 8.37
N LEU A 396 -24.68 -28.73 8.07
CA LEU A 396 -24.20 -28.87 6.69
C LEU A 396 -24.22 -30.35 6.31
N VAL A 397 -25.01 -30.69 5.30
CA VAL A 397 -25.06 -32.02 4.70
C VAL A 397 -24.44 -31.98 3.30
N PRO A 398 -23.77 -33.05 2.85
CA PRO A 398 -23.26 -33.15 1.49
C PRO A 398 -24.37 -32.89 0.46
N LEU A 399 -24.04 -32.19 -0.63
CA LEU A 399 -24.99 -31.86 -1.69
C LEU A 399 -25.73 -33.10 -2.24
N GLU A 400 -25.03 -34.22 -2.30
CA GLU A 400 -25.54 -35.53 -2.73
C GLU A 400 -26.60 -36.10 -1.76
N GLN A 401 -26.58 -35.67 -0.50
CA GLN A 401 -27.55 -36.09 0.52
C GLN A 401 -28.72 -35.12 0.67
N LEU A 402 -28.67 -33.94 0.03
CA LEU A 402 -29.76 -32.95 0.03
C LEU A 402 -31.08 -33.51 -0.57
N GLY A 403 -31.02 -34.54 -1.43
CA GLY A 403 -32.15 -35.28 -1.91
C GLY A 403 -32.56 -36.49 -1.05
N ALA A 404 -31.59 -37.04 -0.28
CA ALA A 404 -31.78 -38.21 0.55
C ALA A 404 -32.29 -37.88 1.98
N THR A 405 -31.90 -36.70 2.50
CA THR A 405 -32.40 -36.17 3.79
C THR A 405 -33.71 -35.37 3.64
N ALA A 406 -34.07 -34.94 2.42
CA ALA A 406 -35.43 -34.63 2.06
C ALA A 406 -36.31 -35.92 1.90
N GLY A 407 -35.70 -37.09 2.07
CA GLY A 407 -36.34 -38.29 2.49
C GLY A 407 -36.97 -38.03 3.86
N GLY A 408 -38.03 -37.31 3.78
CA GLY A 408 -38.94 -37.10 4.89
C GLY A 408 -39.13 -38.38 5.62
N VAL A 409 -39.45 -38.28 6.84
CA VAL A 409 -40.17 -39.23 7.62
C VAL A 409 -40.83 -40.22 6.65
N SER A 410 -40.39 -41.46 6.64
CA SER A 410 -40.86 -42.46 5.67
C SER A 410 -42.40 -42.33 5.59
N PRO A 411 -43.00 -42.53 4.43
CA PRO A 411 -44.48 -42.48 4.36
C PRO A 411 -45.12 -43.29 5.45
N ALA A 412 -44.49 -44.38 5.88
CA ALA A 412 -44.88 -45.23 7.01
C ALA A 412 -44.77 -44.48 8.35
N ALA A 413 -43.71 -43.72 8.59
CA ALA A 413 -43.51 -42.93 9.79
C ALA A 413 -44.45 -41.71 9.84
N THR A 414 -44.74 -41.08 8.70
CA THR A 414 -45.75 -40.02 8.61
C THR A 414 -47.15 -40.56 8.85
N ALA A 415 -47.50 -41.72 8.26
CA ALA A 415 -48.80 -42.36 8.49
C ALA A 415 -48.94 -42.82 9.97
N TYR A 416 -47.82 -43.29 10.58
CA TYR A 416 -47.77 -43.62 12.02
C TYR A 416 -48.03 -42.36 12.88
N MET A 417 -47.38 -41.25 12.61
CA MET A 417 -47.56 -39.99 13.37
C MET A 417 -48.99 -39.46 13.27
N LEU A 418 -49.60 -39.53 12.08
CA LEU A 418 -50.97 -39.11 11.88
C LEU A 418 -51.95 -40.02 12.66
N ARG A 419 -51.76 -41.35 12.66
CA ARG A 419 -52.55 -42.30 13.43
C ARG A 419 -52.40 -42.11 14.93
N LEU A 420 -51.18 -41.84 15.39
CA LEU A 420 -50.90 -41.57 16.79
C LEU A 420 -51.58 -40.28 17.28
N VAL A 421 -51.52 -39.20 16.49
CA VAL A 421 -52.22 -37.97 16.84
C VAL A 421 -53.73 -38.17 16.87
N ALA A 422 -54.29 -38.85 15.87
CA ALA A 422 -55.73 -39.15 15.83
C ALA A 422 -56.19 -40.03 16.99
N ALA A 423 -55.43 -41.06 17.37
CA ALA A 423 -55.71 -41.93 18.52
C ALA A 423 -55.63 -41.15 19.85
N ASN A 424 -54.67 -40.21 19.97
CA ASN A 424 -54.55 -39.35 21.15
C ASN A 424 -55.67 -38.33 21.28
N GLU A 425 -56.15 -37.75 20.17
CA GLU A 425 -57.27 -36.83 20.16
C GLU A 425 -58.60 -37.50 20.43
N SER A 426 -58.84 -38.70 19.84
CA SER A 426 -60.07 -39.46 20.02
C SER A 426 -60.15 -40.20 21.37
N GLY A 427 -59.00 -40.38 22.06
CA GLY A 427 -58.90 -41.16 23.31
C GLY A 427 -59.12 -42.66 23.10
N ASP A 428 -58.95 -43.18 21.87
CA ASP A 428 -59.17 -44.59 21.53
C ASP A 428 -57.97 -45.43 22.05
N LYS A 429 -58.22 -46.17 23.11
CA LYS A 429 -57.23 -47.04 23.78
C LYS A 429 -56.79 -48.21 22.89
N ALA A 430 -57.60 -48.69 21.98
CA ALA A 430 -57.25 -49.79 21.08
C ALA A 430 -56.28 -49.32 20.02
N ALA A 431 -56.53 -48.14 19.39
CA ALA A 431 -55.68 -47.49 18.41
C ALA A 431 -54.32 -47.08 19.04
N MET A 432 -54.31 -46.64 20.32
CA MET A 432 -53.10 -46.31 21.05
C MET A 432 -52.24 -47.53 21.32
N ARG A 433 -52.80 -48.68 21.73
CA ARG A 433 -52.07 -49.93 21.87
C ARG A 433 -51.44 -50.39 20.57
N GLN A 434 -52.19 -50.34 19.47
CA GLN A 434 -51.67 -50.70 18.17
C GLN A 434 -50.48 -49.84 17.73
N ALA A 435 -50.52 -48.55 18.07
CA ALA A 435 -49.41 -47.64 17.80
C ALA A 435 -48.15 -47.98 18.65
N ILE A 436 -48.33 -48.35 19.91
CA ILE A 436 -47.26 -48.79 20.78
C ILE A 436 -46.59 -50.07 20.24
N ASP A 437 -47.42 -51.06 19.86
CA ASP A 437 -46.92 -52.34 19.32
C ASP A 437 -46.10 -52.13 18.03
N LEU A 438 -46.56 -51.25 17.13
CA LEU A 438 -45.83 -50.90 15.93
C LEU A 438 -44.50 -50.17 16.19
N ALA A 439 -44.41 -49.34 17.22
CA ALA A 439 -43.17 -48.71 17.61
C ALA A 439 -42.17 -49.70 18.24
N VAL A 440 -42.63 -50.60 19.03
CA VAL A 440 -41.84 -51.68 19.61
C VAL A 440 -41.29 -52.61 18.54
N GLU A 441 -42.14 -53.06 17.61
CA GLU A 441 -41.73 -53.85 16.45
C GLU A 441 -40.67 -53.14 15.58
N ALA A 442 -40.85 -51.84 15.35
CA ALA A 442 -39.91 -51.03 14.59
C ALA A 442 -38.55 -50.90 15.31
N LEU A 443 -38.53 -50.85 16.65
CA LEU A 443 -37.28 -50.83 17.43
C LEU A 443 -36.63 -52.23 17.43
N GLU A 444 -37.36 -53.30 17.58
CA GLU A 444 -36.83 -54.68 17.62
C GLU A 444 -36.25 -55.09 16.24
N THR A 445 -36.89 -54.63 15.16
CA THR A 445 -36.42 -54.93 13.78
C THR A 445 -35.30 -54.02 13.31
N GLY A 446 -34.84 -53.04 14.14
CA GLY A 446 -33.79 -52.09 13.76
C GLY A 446 -34.20 -51.09 12.65
N ASN A 447 -35.52 -50.88 12.48
CA ASN A 447 -36.03 -49.92 11.53
C ASN A 447 -35.57 -48.50 11.90
N PRO A 448 -34.96 -47.74 11.01
CA PRO A 448 -34.45 -46.38 11.32
C PRO A 448 -35.53 -45.39 11.78
N ALA A 449 -36.81 -45.68 11.54
CA ALA A 449 -37.94 -44.89 12.05
C ALA A 449 -38.31 -45.24 13.52
N GLY A 450 -37.86 -46.36 14.06
CA GLY A 450 -38.20 -46.86 15.40
C GLY A 450 -37.91 -45.85 16.53
N PRO A 451 -36.69 -45.28 16.64
CA PRO A 451 -36.39 -44.30 17.67
C PRO A 451 -37.29 -43.07 17.64
N MET A 452 -37.66 -42.59 16.43
CA MET A 452 -38.54 -41.45 16.26
C MET A 452 -40.00 -41.76 16.65
N MET A 453 -40.47 -42.97 16.30
CA MET A 453 -41.79 -43.45 16.72
C MET A 453 -41.89 -43.58 18.24
N ALA A 454 -40.87 -44.11 18.91
CA ALA A 454 -40.80 -44.21 20.35
C ALA A 454 -40.76 -42.83 21.03
N HIS A 455 -39.95 -41.89 20.51
CA HIS A 455 -39.88 -40.54 21.04
C HIS A 455 -41.22 -39.80 20.91
N ALA A 456 -41.92 -39.99 19.82
CA ALA A 456 -43.25 -39.40 19.60
C ALA A 456 -44.29 -39.92 20.59
N LEU A 457 -44.25 -41.21 20.92
CA LEU A 457 -45.11 -41.82 21.97
C LEU A 457 -44.84 -41.18 23.34
N ILE A 458 -43.58 -41.01 23.73
CA ILE A 458 -43.20 -40.46 25.03
C ILE A 458 -43.59 -38.98 25.16
N SER A 459 -43.64 -38.25 24.08
CA SER A 459 -43.96 -36.82 24.08
C SER A 459 -45.47 -36.49 24.18
N LEU A 460 -46.36 -37.47 24.15
CA LEU A 460 -47.80 -37.24 24.21
C LEU A 460 -48.31 -37.02 25.64
N PRO A 461 -49.08 -35.92 25.91
CA PRO A 461 -49.46 -35.54 27.26
C PRO A 461 -50.34 -36.55 28.04
N ARG A 462 -51.06 -37.45 27.36
CA ARG A 462 -51.96 -38.43 28.02
C ARG A 462 -51.30 -39.74 28.50
N LEU A 463 -50.12 -40.06 28.00
CA LEU A 463 -49.35 -41.21 28.52
C LEU A 463 -48.68 -40.92 29.85
N ASN A 464 -48.40 -39.69 30.18
CA ASN A 464 -47.83 -39.31 31.48
C ASN A 464 -48.85 -39.19 32.62
N GLN A 465 -50.15 -39.41 32.38
CA GLN A 465 -51.19 -39.40 33.42
C GLN A 465 -51.68 -40.83 33.80
N ALA A 466 -51.11 -41.89 33.19
CA ALA A 466 -51.56 -43.25 33.39
C ALA A 466 -50.46 -44.20 33.97
N ALA A 467 -49.31 -43.60 34.41
CA ALA A 467 -48.23 -44.31 35.10
C ALA A 467 -48.26 -43.97 36.63
#